data_4944414ac499f567aa22eeb7fc1ac20c
#
_entry.id   4944414ac499f567aa22eeb7fc1ac20c
#
_cell.length_a   1.000
_cell.length_b   1.000
_cell.length_c   1.000
_cell.angle_alpha   90.00
_cell.angle_beta   90.00
_cell.angle_gamma   90.00
#
_symmetry.space_group_name_H-M   'P 1'
#
loop_
_entity.id
_entity.type
_entity.pdbx_description
1 polymer ?
#
loop_
_entity_poly.entity_id
_entity_poly.type
_entity_poly.pdbx_seq_one_letter_code
_entity_poly.pdbx_strand_id
1 'polypeptide(L)'
;GLFPAISPNQAIIHGQPGVGNEMRKFVSHGFTLIELMITVVIIGILAAIAYPSYQNYTKQTRRSDAQIALTQAANQQERFFTECNSYAPSITAARPATCPPVPAGSGLGLSSLSPEKHYVITLVDPTPACLIASCYVLQAAPSATSDGGTGYQANDGNFRITSTGVKTWDKANNGLYQSRWTDK
;
A
#
# COMPACT_ATOMS: atom_id res chain seq x y z
N GLY A 1 70.61 -9.59 46.19
CA GLY A 1 70.78 -9.06 47.51
C GLY A 1 69.46 -8.83 48.20
N LEU A 2 69.31 -9.49 49.28
CA LEU A 2 68.59 -9.25 50.53
C LEU A 2 67.15 -8.66 50.49
N PHE A 3 66.25 -9.52 50.83
CA PHE A 3 64.93 -9.17 51.47
C PHE A 3 65.17 -8.96 52.99
N PRO A 4 64.47 -8.04 53.60
CA PRO A 4 64.14 -8.18 55.03
C PRO A 4 62.65 -8.51 55.23
N ALA A 5 62.42 -9.38 56.16
CA ALA A 5 61.13 -9.87 56.67
C ALA A 5 60.34 -8.75 57.32
N ILE A 6 59.03 -8.82 57.13
CA ILE A 6 58.09 -8.01 57.88
C ILE A 6 57.19 -8.92 58.73
N SER A 7 57.21 -8.60 60.01
CA SER A 7 56.48 -9.21 61.08
C SER A 7 54.98 -8.93 61.06
N PRO A 8 54.17 -9.85 61.56
CA PRO A 8 52.68 -9.66 61.58
C PRO A 8 52.30 -8.95 62.89
N ASN A 9 51.53 -7.91 62.81
CA ASN A 9 50.64 -7.64 63.94
C ASN A 9 49.47 -6.70 63.68
N GLN A 10 48.36 -7.12 64.22
CA GLN A 10 47.21 -6.39 64.70
C GLN A 10 46.12 -6.01 63.71
N ALA A 11 45.18 -6.92 63.65
CA ALA A 11 43.81 -6.67 63.28
C ALA A 11 43.11 -5.73 64.27
N ILE A 12 42.68 -4.58 63.83
CA ILE A 12 41.69 -3.77 64.53
C ILE A 12 40.38 -3.97 63.78
N ILE A 13 39.47 -4.72 64.39
CA ILE A 13 38.11 -4.93 63.94
C ILE A 13 37.32 -3.66 64.30
N HIS A 14 37.20 -2.73 63.39
CA HIS A 14 36.15 -1.72 63.46
C HIS A 14 34.88 -2.31 62.88
N GLY A 15 33.94 -2.59 63.80
CA GLY A 15 32.57 -2.98 63.49
C GLY A 15 31.92 -1.90 62.64
N GLN A 16 31.64 -2.25 61.39
CA GLN A 16 30.74 -1.45 60.57
C GLN A 16 29.29 -1.68 61.00
N PRO A 17 28.50 -0.61 61.23
CA PRO A 17 27.08 -0.77 61.49
C PRO A 17 26.44 -1.34 60.22
N GLY A 18 25.69 -2.41 60.39
CA GLY A 18 24.96 -3.07 59.31
C GLY A 18 24.11 -2.05 58.56
N VAL A 19 24.42 -1.85 57.28
CA VAL A 19 23.51 -1.20 56.34
C VAL A 19 22.33 -2.13 56.19
N GLY A 20 21.26 -1.83 56.91
CA GLY A 20 19.97 -2.49 56.76
C GLY A 20 19.53 -2.36 55.29
N ASN A 21 19.58 -3.48 54.60
CA ASN A 21 19.06 -3.58 53.23
C ASN A 21 17.54 -3.49 53.32
N GLU A 22 17.03 -2.25 53.39
CA GLU A 22 15.59 -2.01 53.24
C GLU A 22 15.18 -2.44 51.86
N MET A 23 14.80 -3.70 51.72
CA MET A 23 14.04 -4.16 50.55
C MET A 23 12.76 -3.35 50.51
N ARG A 24 12.74 -2.31 49.67
CA ARG A 24 11.51 -1.64 49.28
C ARG A 24 10.61 -2.69 48.64
N LYS A 25 9.63 -3.18 49.41
CA LYS A 25 8.53 -3.98 48.88
C LYS A 25 7.79 -3.11 47.88
N PHE A 26 8.03 -3.34 46.59
CA PHE A 26 7.18 -2.79 45.54
C PHE A 26 5.80 -3.44 45.73
N VAL A 27 4.87 -2.67 46.28
CA VAL A 27 3.48 -3.08 46.41
C VAL A 27 2.95 -3.09 44.96
N SER A 28 2.93 -4.27 44.33
CA SER A 28 2.24 -4.47 43.09
C SER A 28 0.73 -4.37 43.32
N HIS A 29 0.14 -3.25 42.98
CA HIS A 29 -1.30 -3.10 42.97
C HIS A 29 -1.84 -3.94 41.80
N GLY A 30 -2.54 -5.02 42.12
CA GLY A 30 -3.28 -5.80 41.13
C GLY A 30 -4.48 -4.99 40.61
N PHE A 31 -4.78 -5.12 39.32
CA PHE A 31 -5.98 -4.55 38.73
C PHE A 31 -7.24 -5.15 39.38
N THR A 32 -8.21 -4.30 39.68
CA THR A 32 -9.52 -4.76 40.13
C THR A 32 -10.34 -5.29 38.95
N LEU A 33 -11.23 -6.25 39.20
CA LEU A 33 -12.11 -6.80 38.16
C LEU A 33 -13.00 -5.69 37.53
N ILE A 34 -13.49 -4.76 38.38
CA ILE A 34 -14.32 -3.65 37.91
C ILE A 34 -13.56 -2.68 37.00
N GLU A 35 -12.28 -2.40 37.27
CA GLU A 35 -11.44 -1.55 36.46
C GLU A 35 -11.21 -2.17 35.08
N LEU A 36 -10.99 -3.49 35.01
CA LEU A 36 -10.87 -4.21 33.74
C LEU A 36 -12.18 -4.17 32.96
N MET A 37 -13.34 -4.34 33.62
CA MET A 37 -14.64 -4.26 32.95
C MET A 37 -14.90 -2.87 32.33
N ILE A 38 -14.62 -1.80 33.09
CA ILE A 38 -14.80 -0.43 32.60
C ILE A 38 -13.87 -0.15 31.41
N THR A 39 -12.60 -0.55 31.48
CA THR A 39 -11.64 -0.33 30.40
C THR A 39 -12.05 -1.04 29.12
N VAL A 40 -12.52 -2.30 29.20
CA VAL A 40 -12.97 -3.05 28.02
C VAL A 40 -14.22 -2.41 27.40
N VAL A 41 -15.16 -1.92 28.21
CA VAL A 41 -16.35 -1.21 27.70
C VAL A 41 -15.95 0.06 26.94
N ILE A 42 -15.05 0.87 27.50
CA ILE A 42 -14.58 2.09 26.86
C ILE A 42 -13.87 1.78 25.53
N ILE A 43 -12.98 0.77 25.51
CA ILE A 43 -12.28 0.34 24.29
C ILE A 43 -13.30 -0.15 23.25
N GLY A 44 -14.32 -0.90 23.66
CA GLY A 44 -15.37 -1.39 22.76
C GLY A 44 -16.13 -0.25 22.07
N ILE A 45 -16.50 0.79 22.81
CA ILE A 45 -17.19 1.97 22.26
C ILE A 45 -16.29 2.72 21.26
N LEU A 46 -15.02 2.95 21.62
CA LEU A 46 -14.06 3.62 20.74
C LEU A 46 -13.79 2.80 19.47
N ALA A 47 -13.64 1.49 19.60
CA ALA A 47 -13.42 0.60 18.47
C ALA A 47 -14.61 0.60 17.49
N ALA A 48 -15.85 0.64 17.98
CA ALA A 48 -17.05 0.67 17.16
C ALA A 48 -17.10 1.89 16.20
N ILE A 49 -16.53 3.03 16.62
CA ILE A 49 -16.45 4.25 15.79
C ILE A 49 -15.18 4.25 14.91
N ALA A 50 -14.06 3.82 15.47
CA ALA A 50 -12.76 3.88 14.80
C ALA A 50 -12.65 2.87 13.65
N TYR A 51 -13.22 1.68 13.78
CA TYR A 51 -13.08 0.59 12.82
C TYR A 51 -13.65 0.93 11.43
N PRO A 52 -14.90 1.42 11.27
CA PRO A 52 -15.44 1.77 9.95
C PRO A 52 -14.70 2.95 9.31
N SER A 53 -14.26 3.93 10.11
CA SER A 53 -13.47 5.04 9.61
C SER A 53 -12.12 4.59 9.05
N TYR A 54 -11.44 3.69 9.75
CA TYR A 54 -10.18 3.10 9.31
C TYR A 54 -10.34 2.32 7.99
N GLN A 55 -11.41 1.53 7.84
CA GLN A 55 -11.67 0.80 6.59
C GLN A 55 -11.85 1.72 5.39
N ASN A 56 -12.62 2.80 5.56
CA ASN A 56 -12.84 3.79 4.50
C ASN A 56 -11.53 4.49 4.11
N TYR A 57 -10.71 4.87 5.08
CA TYR A 57 -9.40 5.45 4.85
C TYR A 57 -8.48 4.51 4.07
N THR A 58 -8.44 3.23 4.46
CA THR A 58 -7.61 2.22 3.80
C THR A 58 -8.04 2.01 2.34
N LYS A 59 -9.36 1.95 2.07
CA LYS A 59 -9.88 1.86 0.70
C LYS A 59 -9.44 3.07 -0.14
N GLN A 60 -9.55 4.27 0.42
CA GLN A 60 -9.14 5.50 -0.28
C GLN A 60 -7.64 5.51 -0.59
N THR A 61 -6.80 5.06 0.34
CA THR A 61 -5.35 4.94 0.11
C THR A 61 -5.03 3.95 -1.00
N ARG A 62 -5.71 2.81 -1.04
CA ARG A 62 -5.51 1.81 -2.09
C ARG A 62 -5.94 2.29 -3.48
N ARG A 63 -6.90 3.22 -3.59
CA ARG A 63 -7.27 3.85 -4.88
C ARG A 63 -6.11 4.61 -5.52
N SER A 64 -5.19 5.14 -4.71
CA SER A 64 -3.97 5.78 -5.23
C SER A 64 -3.10 4.81 -6.03
N ASP A 65 -3.12 3.52 -5.69
CA ASP A 65 -2.41 2.47 -6.45
C ASP A 65 -2.93 2.35 -7.89
N ALA A 66 -4.26 2.39 -8.10
CA ALA A 66 -4.86 2.43 -9.44
C ALA A 66 -4.45 3.69 -10.22
N GLN A 67 -4.47 4.84 -9.55
CA GLN A 67 -4.15 6.13 -10.18
C GLN A 67 -2.68 6.19 -10.61
N ILE A 68 -1.78 5.67 -9.77
CA ILE A 68 -0.34 5.58 -10.09
C ILE A 68 -0.13 4.64 -11.28
N ALA A 69 -0.71 3.44 -11.25
CA ALA A 69 -0.55 2.46 -12.31
C ALA A 69 -1.12 2.95 -13.65
N LEU A 70 -2.30 3.57 -13.66
CA LEU A 70 -2.88 4.17 -14.85
C LEU A 70 -2.03 5.31 -15.40
N THR A 71 -1.50 6.17 -14.54
CA THR A 71 -0.64 7.28 -14.97
C THR A 71 0.67 6.77 -15.57
N GLN A 72 1.26 5.73 -14.96
CA GLN A 72 2.46 5.09 -15.50
C GLN A 72 2.19 4.46 -16.88
N ALA A 73 1.09 3.72 -17.02
CA ALA A 73 0.71 3.11 -18.29
C ALA A 73 0.41 4.17 -19.36
N ALA A 74 -0.26 5.26 -19.01
CA ALA A 74 -0.51 6.38 -19.92
C ALA A 74 0.81 7.02 -20.40
N ASN A 75 1.73 7.29 -19.49
CA ASN A 75 3.06 7.83 -19.87
C ASN A 75 3.83 6.88 -20.81
N GLN A 76 3.69 5.56 -20.62
CA GLN A 76 4.32 4.59 -21.53
C GLN A 76 3.60 4.52 -22.88
N GLN A 77 2.29 4.75 -22.94
CA GLN A 77 1.55 4.88 -24.19
C GLN A 77 2.01 6.09 -24.99
N GLU A 78 2.20 7.25 -24.36
CA GLU A 78 2.71 8.45 -25.05
C GLU A 78 4.14 8.25 -25.56
N ARG A 79 5.00 7.58 -24.80
CA ARG A 79 6.33 7.20 -25.27
C ARG A 79 6.29 6.25 -26.46
N PHE A 80 5.43 5.25 -26.40
CA PHE A 80 5.23 4.30 -27.48
C PHE A 80 4.74 5.02 -28.75
N PHE A 81 3.79 5.94 -28.60
CA PHE A 81 3.28 6.75 -29.71
C PHE A 81 4.38 7.59 -30.37
N THR A 82 5.25 8.21 -29.58
CA THR A 82 6.36 9.02 -30.10
C THR A 82 7.33 8.20 -30.95
N GLU A 83 7.53 6.93 -30.62
CA GLU A 83 8.45 6.03 -31.31
C GLU A 83 7.78 5.32 -32.49
N CYS A 84 6.54 4.91 -32.35
CA CYS A 84 5.84 4.00 -33.25
C CYS A 84 4.74 4.67 -34.08
N ASN A 85 4.45 5.95 -33.85
CA ASN A 85 3.35 6.72 -34.48
C ASN A 85 1.98 6.02 -34.36
N SER A 86 1.80 5.28 -33.30
CA SER A 86 0.56 4.57 -32.89
C SER A 86 0.66 4.20 -31.42
N TYR A 87 -0.45 4.05 -30.74
CA TYR A 87 -0.48 3.51 -29.37
C TYR A 87 -0.29 2.00 -29.37
N ALA A 88 0.21 1.48 -28.24
CA ALA A 88 0.43 0.05 -28.06
C ALA A 88 -0.90 -0.71 -27.90
N PRO A 89 -1.11 -1.80 -28.64
CA PRO A 89 -2.36 -2.58 -28.57
C PRO A 89 -2.45 -3.50 -27.34
N SER A 90 -1.41 -3.59 -26.54
CA SER A 90 -1.39 -4.45 -25.35
C SER A 90 -0.60 -3.79 -24.20
N ILE A 91 -1.01 -4.06 -22.96
CA ILE A 91 -0.27 -3.63 -21.77
C ILE A 91 0.91 -4.57 -21.52
N THR A 92 0.69 -5.88 -21.61
CA THR A 92 1.61 -6.91 -21.14
C THR A 92 2.56 -7.45 -22.21
N ALA A 93 2.16 -7.39 -23.48
CA ALA A 93 3.00 -7.87 -24.57
C ALA A 93 4.32 -7.09 -24.62
N ALA A 94 5.37 -7.75 -25.10
CA ALA A 94 6.70 -7.15 -25.20
C ALA A 94 6.72 -5.92 -26.10
N ARG A 95 7.58 -4.96 -25.77
CA ARG A 95 7.82 -3.79 -26.60
C ARG A 95 8.54 -4.21 -27.89
N PRO A 96 8.12 -3.72 -29.05
CA PRO A 96 8.80 -4.04 -30.30
C PRO A 96 10.22 -3.43 -30.36
N ALA A 97 11.13 -4.14 -31.00
CA ALA A 97 12.49 -3.65 -31.19
C ALA A 97 12.58 -2.55 -32.30
N THR A 98 11.61 -2.53 -33.21
CA THR A 98 11.53 -1.58 -34.34
C THR A 98 10.11 -1.11 -34.59
N CYS A 99 9.94 0.17 -34.86
CA CYS A 99 8.71 0.84 -35.26
C CYS A 99 9.03 1.97 -36.22
N PRO A 100 8.03 2.48 -37.00
CA PRO A 100 6.83 1.83 -37.50
C PRO A 100 7.12 0.80 -38.59
N PRO A 101 6.21 -0.12 -38.95
CA PRO A 101 4.88 -0.30 -38.39
C PRO A 101 4.92 -1.01 -37.03
N VAL A 102 3.84 -0.90 -36.26
CA VAL A 102 3.71 -1.66 -34.97
C VAL A 102 3.51 -3.14 -35.31
N PRO A 103 4.43 -4.03 -34.92
CA PRO A 103 4.26 -5.46 -35.19
C PRO A 103 3.07 -6.05 -34.40
N ALA A 104 2.40 -7.03 -35.00
CA ALA A 104 1.34 -7.76 -34.31
C ALA A 104 1.86 -8.40 -33.01
N GLY A 105 1.06 -8.34 -31.94
CA GLY A 105 1.44 -8.87 -30.64
C GLY A 105 2.40 -7.99 -29.84
N SER A 106 2.67 -6.76 -30.27
CA SER A 106 3.46 -5.78 -29.52
C SER A 106 2.67 -5.16 -28.37
N GLY A 107 3.38 -4.63 -27.38
CA GLY A 107 2.76 -3.96 -26.25
C GLY A 107 3.73 -3.07 -25.47
N LEU A 108 3.33 -2.68 -24.27
CA LEU A 108 4.14 -1.82 -23.41
C LEU A 108 5.19 -2.58 -22.58
N GLY A 109 5.06 -3.90 -22.46
CA GLY A 109 5.93 -4.71 -21.60
C GLY A 109 5.71 -4.47 -20.11
N LEU A 110 4.52 -4.02 -19.71
CA LEU A 110 4.18 -3.73 -18.32
C LEU A 110 3.43 -4.90 -17.66
N SER A 111 3.45 -4.93 -16.34
CA SER A 111 2.54 -5.81 -15.58
C SER A 111 1.10 -5.36 -15.76
N SER A 112 0.17 -6.31 -15.85
CA SER A 112 -1.27 -6.02 -15.76
C SER A 112 -1.72 -5.65 -14.36
N LEU A 113 -0.93 -5.95 -13.31
CA LEU A 113 -1.25 -5.61 -11.93
C LEU A 113 -0.61 -4.27 -11.54
N SER A 114 -1.34 -3.50 -10.77
CA SER A 114 -0.81 -2.31 -10.10
C SER A 114 0.33 -2.67 -9.12
N PRO A 115 1.20 -1.73 -8.71
CA PRO A 115 2.32 -1.99 -7.82
C PRO A 115 1.96 -2.74 -6.53
N GLU A 116 0.87 -2.36 -5.88
CA GLU A 116 0.36 -3.00 -4.65
C GLU A 116 -0.61 -4.17 -4.93
N LYS A 117 -0.82 -4.50 -6.21
CA LYS A 117 -1.70 -5.58 -6.68
C LYS A 117 -3.18 -5.42 -6.27
N HIS A 118 -3.63 -4.21 -6.06
CA HIS A 118 -5.04 -3.93 -5.75
C HIS A 118 -5.91 -3.80 -6.98
N TYR A 119 -5.30 -3.53 -8.15
CA TYR A 119 -6.03 -3.31 -9.41
C TYR A 119 -5.36 -4.04 -10.58
N VAL A 120 -6.19 -4.44 -11.54
CA VAL A 120 -5.76 -4.95 -12.84
C VAL A 120 -5.88 -3.83 -13.86
N ILE A 121 -4.81 -3.56 -14.59
CA ILE A 121 -4.76 -2.55 -15.64
C ILE A 121 -5.01 -3.22 -16.97
N THR A 122 -5.99 -2.73 -17.70
CA THR A 122 -6.37 -3.22 -19.03
C THR A 122 -6.48 -2.07 -20.02
N LEU A 123 -6.27 -2.38 -21.29
CA LEU A 123 -6.67 -1.53 -22.38
C LEU A 123 -8.14 -1.85 -22.71
N VAL A 124 -8.99 -0.83 -22.76
CA VAL A 124 -10.38 -1.02 -23.21
C VAL A 124 -10.36 -1.24 -24.71
N ASP A 125 -11.17 -2.19 -25.19
CA ASP A 125 -11.21 -2.54 -26.61
C ASP A 125 -11.45 -1.31 -27.50
N PRO A 126 -10.73 -1.22 -28.63
CA PRO A 126 -10.91 -0.13 -29.57
C PRO A 126 -12.35 -0.03 -30.05
N THR A 127 -12.87 1.18 -30.10
CA THR A 127 -14.18 1.49 -30.67
C THR A 127 -14.01 2.26 -31.98
N PRO A 128 -15.03 2.37 -32.85
CA PRO A 128 -14.94 3.23 -34.03
C PRO A 128 -14.59 4.68 -33.73
N ALA A 129 -14.92 5.16 -32.52
CA ALA A 129 -14.59 6.51 -32.05
C ALA A 129 -13.20 6.62 -31.42
N CYS A 130 -12.54 5.49 -31.10
CA CYS A 130 -11.23 5.46 -30.47
C CYS A 130 -10.43 4.27 -31.02
N LEU A 131 -9.80 4.46 -32.17
CA LEU A 131 -8.91 3.48 -32.78
C LEU A 131 -7.54 3.56 -32.15
N ILE A 132 -6.91 2.42 -31.91
CA ILE A 132 -5.60 2.32 -31.24
C ILE A 132 -4.49 3.11 -31.95
N ALA A 133 -4.62 3.38 -33.22
CA ALA A 133 -3.67 4.19 -33.97
C ALA A 133 -3.60 5.66 -33.48
N SER A 134 -4.68 6.18 -32.90
CA SER A 134 -4.80 7.60 -32.50
C SER A 134 -5.41 7.83 -31.13
N CYS A 135 -5.91 6.80 -30.48
CA CYS A 135 -6.63 6.91 -29.21
C CYS A 135 -6.44 5.66 -28.37
N TYR A 136 -6.46 5.81 -27.04
CA TYR A 136 -6.58 4.70 -26.09
C TYR A 136 -7.47 5.07 -24.92
N VAL A 137 -8.03 4.06 -24.30
CA VAL A 137 -8.65 4.14 -22.99
C VAL A 137 -8.04 3.06 -22.09
N LEU A 138 -7.38 3.47 -21.02
CA LEU A 138 -6.86 2.56 -20.00
C LEU A 138 -7.85 2.46 -18.85
N GLN A 139 -8.04 1.27 -18.33
CA GLN A 139 -8.90 1.00 -17.19
C GLN A 139 -8.13 0.26 -16.10
N ALA A 140 -8.34 0.66 -14.86
CA ALA A 140 -7.95 -0.09 -13.68
C ALA A 140 -9.22 -0.64 -13.01
N ALA A 141 -9.37 -1.94 -12.99
CA ALA A 141 -10.44 -2.65 -12.31
C ALA A 141 -9.91 -3.26 -10.99
N PRO A 142 -10.72 -3.31 -9.92
CA PRO A 142 -10.33 -4.02 -8.69
C PRO A 142 -9.86 -5.45 -9.00
N SER A 143 -8.68 -5.82 -8.49
CA SER A 143 -8.13 -7.15 -8.72
C SER A 143 -8.83 -8.20 -7.88
N ALA A 144 -9.03 -9.40 -8.43
CA ALA A 144 -9.40 -10.59 -7.69
C ALA A 144 -8.16 -11.39 -7.28
N THR A 145 -8.30 -12.31 -6.34
CA THR A 145 -7.24 -13.25 -5.98
C THR A 145 -6.91 -14.22 -7.13
N SER A 146 -7.89 -14.52 -7.99
CA SER A 146 -7.70 -15.29 -9.23
C SER A 146 -6.74 -14.64 -10.22
N ASP A 147 -6.64 -13.29 -10.21
CA ASP A 147 -5.77 -12.52 -11.09
C ASP A 147 -4.35 -12.35 -10.51
N GLY A 148 -4.06 -12.97 -9.38
CA GLY A 148 -2.84 -12.75 -8.61
C GLY A 148 -2.83 -11.47 -7.79
N GLY A 149 -4.00 -10.82 -7.66
CA GLY A 149 -4.22 -9.61 -6.88
C GLY A 149 -4.64 -9.87 -5.44
N THR A 150 -4.93 -8.80 -4.71
CA THR A 150 -5.25 -8.87 -3.27
C THR A 150 -6.72 -9.11 -2.96
N GLY A 151 -7.62 -8.80 -3.88
CA GLY A 151 -9.09 -8.88 -3.67
C GLY A 151 -9.65 -7.84 -2.69
N TYR A 152 -8.82 -6.98 -2.10
CA TYR A 152 -9.25 -6.04 -1.05
C TYR A 152 -10.12 -4.89 -1.53
N GLN A 153 -10.13 -4.61 -2.83
CA GLN A 153 -10.90 -3.52 -3.45
C GLN A 153 -12.14 -4.01 -4.20
N ALA A 154 -12.56 -5.24 -3.95
CA ALA A 154 -13.79 -5.77 -4.55
C ALA A 154 -14.94 -4.76 -4.40
N ASN A 155 -15.67 -4.50 -5.48
CA ASN A 155 -16.78 -3.54 -5.57
C ASN A 155 -16.41 -2.05 -5.40
N ASP A 156 -15.15 -1.66 -5.53
CA ASP A 156 -14.74 -0.25 -5.42
C ASP A 156 -14.95 0.55 -6.72
N GLY A 157 -15.37 -0.08 -7.79
CA GLY A 157 -15.55 0.53 -9.10
C GLY A 157 -14.24 0.72 -9.88
N ASN A 158 -14.36 1.03 -11.16
CA ASN A 158 -13.24 1.08 -12.09
C ASN A 158 -12.77 2.52 -12.31
N PHE A 159 -11.45 2.70 -12.42
CA PHE A 159 -10.83 3.97 -12.83
C PHE A 159 -10.48 3.93 -14.32
N ARG A 160 -10.60 5.06 -15.02
CA ARG A 160 -10.20 5.20 -16.42
C ARG A 160 -9.36 6.46 -16.65
N ILE A 161 -8.46 6.36 -17.62
CA ILE A 161 -7.76 7.49 -18.24
C ILE A 161 -7.75 7.32 -19.75
N THR A 162 -8.02 8.40 -20.44
CA THR A 162 -8.02 8.44 -21.92
C THR A 162 -6.73 9.07 -22.46
N SER A 163 -6.44 8.90 -23.75
CA SER A 163 -5.34 9.56 -24.45
C SER A 163 -5.43 11.09 -24.40
N THR A 164 -6.61 11.65 -24.19
CA THR A 164 -6.81 13.10 -23.99
C THR A 164 -6.59 13.56 -22.55
N GLY A 165 -6.16 12.65 -21.66
CA GLY A 165 -5.91 12.95 -20.25
C GLY A 165 -7.15 13.04 -19.37
N VAL A 166 -8.34 12.69 -19.90
CA VAL A 166 -9.58 12.69 -19.09
C VAL A 166 -9.52 11.53 -18.10
N LYS A 167 -9.71 11.85 -16.82
CA LYS A 167 -9.65 10.93 -15.67
C LYS A 167 -11.04 10.77 -15.06
N THR A 168 -11.59 9.57 -15.14
CA THR A 168 -12.93 9.26 -14.67
C THR A 168 -12.95 8.04 -13.76
N TRP A 169 -13.96 7.97 -12.90
CA TRP A 169 -14.17 6.88 -11.96
C TRP A 169 -15.64 6.47 -11.96
N ASP A 170 -15.87 5.17 -12.01
CA ASP A 170 -17.19 4.55 -11.81
C ASP A 170 -17.44 4.32 -10.32
N LYS A 171 -17.68 5.41 -9.58
CA LYS A 171 -17.86 5.38 -8.12
C LYS A 171 -19.00 4.47 -7.67
N ALA A 172 -20.07 4.40 -8.46
CA ALA A 172 -21.25 3.61 -8.15
C ALA A 172 -21.10 2.14 -8.60
N ASN A 173 -20.00 1.79 -9.28
CA ASN A 173 -19.77 0.47 -9.87
C ASN A 173 -20.94 -0.01 -10.75
N ASN A 174 -21.49 0.88 -11.58
CA ASN A 174 -22.62 0.67 -12.45
C ASN A 174 -22.29 0.83 -13.95
N GLY A 175 -21.01 0.95 -14.28
CA GLY A 175 -20.53 1.16 -15.64
C GLY A 175 -20.57 2.62 -16.11
N LEU A 176 -21.04 3.56 -15.28
CA LEU A 176 -21.12 4.98 -15.62
C LEU A 176 -19.95 5.77 -15.04
N TYR A 177 -19.06 6.24 -15.89
CA TYR A 177 -17.84 6.96 -15.53
C TYR A 177 -18.11 8.47 -15.39
N GLN A 178 -18.90 8.86 -14.38
CA GLN A 178 -19.35 10.23 -14.18
C GLN A 178 -18.53 10.99 -13.11
N SER A 179 -17.88 10.29 -12.20
CA SER A 179 -17.09 10.88 -11.13
C SER A 179 -15.65 11.12 -11.57
N ARG A 180 -15.00 12.15 -10.99
CA ARG A 180 -13.56 12.38 -11.15
C ARG A 180 -12.79 11.52 -10.17
N TRP A 181 -11.50 11.30 -10.43
CA TRP A 181 -10.62 10.57 -9.51
C TRP A 181 -10.53 11.17 -8.10
N THR A 182 -10.79 12.46 -7.98
CA THR A 182 -10.73 13.22 -6.72
C THR A 182 -12.03 13.21 -5.93
N ASP A 183 -13.12 12.70 -6.50
CA ASP A 183 -14.42 12.69 -5.84
C ASP A 183 -14.43 11.65 -4.70
N LYS A 184 -14.87 12.10 -3.50
CA LYS A 184 -14.89 11.28 -2.27
C LYS A 184 -16.19 10.53 -2.09
#